data_a534994ddaa4bbe5bdc7101cf4989754
#
_entry.id   a534994ddaa4bbe5bdc7101cf4989754
#
_cell.length_a   1.000
_cell.length_b   1.000
_cell.length_c   1.000
_cell.angle_alpha   90.00
_cell.angle_beta   90.00
_cell.angle_gamma   90.00
#
_symmetry.space_group_name_H-M   'P 1'
#
loop_
_entity.id
_entity.type
_entity.pdbx_description
1 polymer ?
#
loop_
_entity_poly.entity_id
_entity_poly.type
_entity_poly.pdbx_seq_one_letter_code
_entity_poly.pdbx_strand_id
1 'polypeptide(L)'
;VNRVLFVTNGHGEAAIASRIASEVRRLGAMQTEHFALVGEGFVEAGFPDVGPQRSMPSGGLVAMGNVRAFGRDLATGWARLFIDQLRFLRAARAAYGLVVAVGDTYGCALSRRVGRPLIFVGTAKSVYVAPYGALERRIIASARRIFVRDEATAVDLRR
;
A
#
# COMPACT_ATOMS: atom_id res chain seq x y z
N VAL A 1 -5.80 15.28 13.35
CA VAL A 1 -6.69 14.58 12.40
C VAL A 1 -6.73 13.11 12.77
N ASN A 2 -7.89 12.63 13.25
CA ASN A 2 -8.08 11.25 13.72
C ASN A 2 -8.45 10.29 12.56
N ARG A 3 -7.81 10.46 11.39
CA ARG A 3 -8.06 9.62 10.22
C ARG A 3 -6.78 8.90 9.78
N VAL A 4 -6.92 7.63 9.48
CA VAL A 4 -5.84 6.74 9.02
C VAL A 4 -6.15 6.25 7.61
N LEU A 5 -5.21 6.44 6.69
CA LEU A 5 -5.29 5.92 5.34
C LEU A 5 -4.54 4.59 5.26
N PHE A 6 -5.22 3.53 4.91
CA PHE A 6 -4.61 2.25 4.56
C PHE A 6 -4.40 2.17 3.06
N VAL A 7 -3.20 1.84 2.63
CA VAL A 7 -2.84 1.70 1.21
C VAL A 7 -2.41 0.26 0.95
N THR A 8 -3.03 -0.38 -0.04
CA THR A 8 -2.75 -1.78 -0.40
C THR A 8 -2.53 -1.93 -1.91
N ASN A 9 -1.87 -3.00 -2.32
CA ASN A 9 -1.57 -3.29 -3.71
C ASN A 9 -2.25 -4.58 -4.24
N GLY A 10 -3.13 -5.18 -3.45
CA GLY A 10 -3.83 -6.41 -3.85
C GLY A 10 -4.92 -6.83 -2.86
N HIS A 11 -5.74 -7.81 -3.26
CA HIS A 11 -6.87 -8.28 -2.44
C HIS A 11 -6.43 -8.94 -1.12
N GLY A 12 -5.33 -9.70 -1.13
CA GLY A 12 -4.81 -10.32 0.09
C GLY A 12 -4.35 -9.29 1.12
N GLU A 13 -3.67 -8.25 0.65
CA GLU A 13 -3.25 -7.11 1.48
C GLU A 13 -4.43 -6.30 1.98
N ALA A 14 -5.48 -6.13 1.17
CA ALA A 14 -6.71 -5.43 1.57
C ALA A 14 -7.42 -6.17 2.71
N ALA A 15 -7.47 -7.49 2.68
CA ALA A 15 -8.04 -8.29 3.77
C ALA A 15 -7.24 -8.14 5.09
N ILE A 16 -5.91 -8.11 5.01
CA ILE A 16 -5.05 -7.85 6.17
C ILE A 16 -5.25 -6.42 6.68
N ALA A 17 -5.29 -5.44 5.78
CA ALA A 17 -5.53 -4.04 6.11
C ALA A 17 -6.87 -3.86 6.83
N SER A 18 -7.94 -4.49 6.34
CA SER A 18 -9.26 -4.46 6.97
C SER A 18 -9.24 -5.00 8.39
N ARG A 19 -8.56 -6.12 8.65
CA ARG A 19 -8.39 -6.66 9.99
C ARG A 19 -7.67 -5.70 10.92
N ILE A 20 -6.57 -5.10 10.47
CA ILE A 20 -5.84 -4.10 11.25
C ILE A 20 -6.72 -2.87 11.49
N ALA A 21 -7.42 -2.38 10.47
CA ALA A 21 -8.31 -1.23 10.57
C ALA A 21 -9.45 -1.47 11.58
N SER A 22 -10.01 -2.68 11.60
CA SER A 22 -11.04 -3.08 12.58
C SER A 22 -10.52 -2.97 14.01
N GLU A 23 -9.30 -3.46 14.29
CA GLU A 23 -8.68 -3.35 15.61
C GLU A 23 -8.34 -1.90 15.98
N VAL A 24 -7.86 -1.10 15.03
CA VAL A 24 -7.60 0.33 15.23
C VAL A 24 -8.88 1.07 15.63
N ARG A 25 -10.01 0.77 14.97
CA ARG A 25 -11.32 1.34 15.33
C ARG A 25 -11.79 0.89 16.71
N ARG A 26 -11.58 -0.38 17.06
CA ARG A 26 -11.97 -0.95 18.36
C ARG A 26 -11.19 -0.34 19.52
N LEU A 27 -9.91 -0.03 19.33
CA LEU A 27 -9.01 0.50 20.36
C LEU A 27 -9.06 2.02 20.50
N GLY A 28 -9.61 2.75 19.54
CA GLY A 28 -9.63 4.19 19.59
C GLY A 28 -10.63 4.80 18.60
N ALA A 29 -11.00 6.06 18.82
CA ALA A 29 -11.92 6.80 17.95
C ALA A 29 -11.26 7.28 16.64
N MET A 30 -10.56 6.37 15.94
CA MET A 30 -9.94 6.67 14.65
C MET A 30 -10.83 6.23 13.50
N GLN A 31 -11.03 7.11 12.54
CA GLN A 31 -11.65 6.77 11.26
C GLN A 31 -10.59 6.11 10.37
N THR A 32 -10.95 5.02 9.71
CA THR A 32 -10.07 4.28 8.81
C THR A 32 -10.66 4.26 7.42
N GLU A 33 -9.84 4.54 6.42
CA GLU A 33 -10.21 4.52 5.01
C GLU A 33 -9.18 3.72 4.22
N HIS A 34 -9.61 3.11 3.14
CA HIS A 34 -8.81 2.23 2.32
C HIS A 34 -8.56 2.83 0.94
N PHE A 35 -7.34 2.72 0.45
CA PHE A 35 -6.96 3.07 -0.90
C PHE A 35 -6.27 1.89 -1.57
N ALA A 36 -6.96 1.25 -2.51
CA ALA A 36 -6.41 0.19 -3.34
C ALA A 36 -5.64 0.80 -4.52
N LEU A 37 -4.35 0.47 -4.64
CA LEU A 37 -3.52 0.88 -5.79
C LEU A 37 -3.87 0.09 -7.05
N VAL A 38 -4.28 -1.18 -6.88
CA VAL A 38 -4.67 -2.10 -7.93
C VAL A 38 -5.94 -2.83 -7.53
N GLY A 39 -6.84 -3.04 -8.48
CA GLY A 39 -8.10 -3.74 -8.26
C GLY A 39 -9.29 -2.80 -8.07
N GLU A 40 -10.45 -3.39 -7.80
CA GLU A 40 -11.73 -2.69 -7.64
C GLU A 40 -12.02 -2.27 -6.20
N GLY A 41 -11.01 -2.43 -5.31
CA GLY A 41 -11.16 -2.12 -3.91
C GLY A 41 -11.72 -3.29 -3.07
N PHE A 42 -11.97 -3.01 -1.81
CA PHE A 42 -12.46 -3.99 -0.84
C PHE A 42 -13.58 -3.35 -0.02
N VAL A 43 -14.80 -3.76 -0.30
CA VAL A 43 -15.98 -3.18 0.35
C VAL A 43 -16.21 -3.88 1.70
N GLU A 44 -15.96 -3.17 2.79
CA GLU A 44 -16.30 -3.62 4.14
C GLU A 44 -16.92 -2.47 4.94
N ALA A 45 -17.92 -2.79 5.76
CA ALA A 45 -18.59 -1.82 6.59
C ALA A 45 -17.60 -1.11 7.56
N GLY A 46 -17.57 0.23 7.51
CA GLY A 46 -16.65 1.03 8.31
C GLY A 46 -15.21 1.11 7.79
N PHE A 47 -14.94 0.58 6.59
CA PHE A 47 -13.63 0.65 5.93
C PHE A 47 -13.82 1.05 4.45
N PRO A 48 -14.33 2.27 4.19
CA PRO A 48 -14.67 2.71 2.84
C PRO A 48 -13.43 2.85 1.96
N ASP A 49 -13.57 2.45 0.71
CA ASP A 49 -12.59 2.70 -0.32
C ASP A 49 -12.62 4.16 -0.76
N VAL A 50 -11.44 4.73 -0.93
CA VAL A 50 -11.25 6.12 -1.34
C VAL A 50 -10.21 6.24 -2.47
N GLY A 51 -10.29 7.35 -3.21
CA GLY A 51 -9.33 7.65 -4.27
C GLY A 51 -9.62 6.96 -5.62
N PRO A 52 -8.78 7.22 -6.62
CA PRO A 52 -8.96 6.69 -7.96
C PRO A 52 -8.63 5.19 -8.02
N GLN A 53 -9.60 4.40 -8.45
CA GLN A 53 -9.49 2.95 -8.63
C GLN A 53 -9.81 2.55 -10.05
N ARG A 54 -9.17 1.50 -10.55
CA ARG A 54 -9.48 0.91 -11.84
C ARG A 54 -9.03 -0.54 -11.88
N SER A 55 -9.86 -1.41 -12.43
CA SER A 55 -9.47 -2.77 -12.78
C SER A 55 -8.42 -2.74 -13.89
N MET A 56 -7.32 -3.49 -13.70
CA MET A 56 -6.27 -3.64 -14.71
C MET A 56 -6.26 -5.06 -15.27
N PRO A 57 -6.30 -5.22 -16.60
CA PRO A 57 -6.33 -6.55 -17.23
C PRO A 57 -5.11 -7.43 -16.90
N SER A 58 -3.97 -6.83 -16.58
CA SER A 58 -2.71 -7.55 -16.30
C SER A 58 -2.47 -7.83 -14.80
N GLY A 59 -3.35 -7.40 -13.90
CA GLY A 59 -3.11 -7.53 -12.45
C GLY A 59 -2.00 -6.63 -11.90
N GLY A 60 -1.62 -5.56 -12.62
CA GLY A 60 -0.69 -4.54 -12.14
C GLY A 60 0.80 -4.82 -12.42
N LEU A 61 1.66 -4.52 -11.46
CA LEU A 61 3.12 -4.45 -11.61
C LEU A 61 3.80 -5.76 -12.04
N VAL A 62 3.14 -6.90 -11.84
CA VAL A 62 3.64 -8.23 -12.27
C VAL A 62 3.86 -8.28 -13.79
N ALA A 63 3.19 -7.41 -14.55
CA ALA A 63 3.33 -7.30 -16.00
C ALA A 63 4.56 -6.54 -16.47
N MET A 64 5.34 -5.89 -15.61
CA MET A 64 6.52 -5.09 -16.04
C MET A 64 7.61 -5.91 -16.72
N GLY A 65 7.63 -7.23 -16.59
CA GLY A 65 8.47 -8.13 -17.36
C GLY A 65 7.94 -8.51 -18.74
N ASN A 66 6.71 -8.10 -19.11
CA ASN A 66 6.07 -8.45 -20.35
C ASN A 66 5.68 -7.20 -21.15
N VAL A 67 6.48 -6.87 -22.16
CA VAL A 67 6.30 -5.67 -23.01
C VAL A 67 4.91 -5.59 -23.67
N ARG A 68 4.30 -6.73 -24.01
CA ARG A 68 2.95 -6.76 -24.60
C ARG A 68 1.84 -6.46 -23.57
N ALA A 69 2.03 -6.91 -22.32
CA ALA A 69 1.11 -6.59 -21.24
C ALA A 69 1.23 -5.12 -20.83
N PHE A 70 2.47 -4.58 -20.78
CA PHE A 70 2.72 -3.17 -20.55
C PHE A 70 2.08 -2.27 -21.63
N GLY A 71 2.19 -2.64 -22.92
CA GLY A 71 1.52 -1.92 -24.01
C GLY A 71 0.00 -1.91 -23.89
N ARG A 72 -0.61 -3.00 -23.41
CA ARG A 72 -2.05 -3.08 -23.12
C ARG A 72 -2.44 -2.20 -21.93
N ASP A 73 -1.65 -2.19 -20.87
CA ASP A 73 -1.91 -1.38 -19.69
C ASP A 73 -1.80 0.12 -20.01
N LEU A 74 -0.82 0.52 -20.82
CA LEU A 74 -0.74 1.88 -21.35
C LEU A 74 -1.98 2.27 -22.17
N ALA A 75 -2.43 1.38 -23.05
CA ALA A 75 -3.64 1.59 -23.86
C ALA A 75 -4.92 1.69 -23.02
N THR A 76 -4.98 1.06 -21.83
CA THR A 76 -6.12 1.12 -20.91
C THR A 76 -6.11 2.33 -19.96
N GLY A 77 -5.15 3.23 -20.12
CA GLY A 77 -5.07 4.46 -19.34
C GLY A 77 -4.34 4.33 -17.99
N TRP A 78 -3.43 3.35 -17.88
CA TRP A 78 -2.61 3.15 -16.67
C TRP A 78 -1.82 4.40 -16.28
N ALA A 79 -1.21 5.08 -17.24
CA ALA A 79 -0.44 6.30 -16.95
C ALA A 79 -1.31 7.40 -16.33
N ARG A 80 -2.55 7.55 -16.82
CA ARG A 80 -3.52 8.50 -16.24
C ARG A 80 -3.92 8.11 -14.83
N LEU A 81 -4.24 6.83 -14.63
CA LEU A 81 -4.55 6.31 -13.29
C LEU A 81 -3.40 6.56 -12.31
N PHE A 82 -2.16 6.27 -12.71
CA PHE A 82 -0.98 6.49 -11.88
C PHE A 82 -0.82 7.98 -11.48
N ILE A 83 -1.01 8.89 -12.44
CA ILE A 83 -0.98 10.33 -12.16
C ILE A 83 -2.09 10.73 -11.19
N ASP A 84 -3.30 10.22 -11.38
CA ASP A 84 -4.44 10.53 -10.52
C ASP A 84 -4.24 9.95 -9.10
N GLN A 85 -3.66 8.76 -8.97
CA GLN A 85 -3.24 8.19 -7.69
C GLN A 85 -2.19 9.05 -6.97
N LEU A 86 -1.19 9.55 -7.70
CA LEU A 86 -0.18 10.44 -7.12
C LEU A 86 -0.78 11.78 -6.66
N ARG A 87 -1.72 12.32 -7.43
CA ARG A 87 -2.45 13.57 -7.05
C ARG A 87 -3.28 13.33 -5.80
N PHE A 88 -4.04 12.24 -5.77
CA PHE A 88 -4.83 11.84 -4.60
C PHE A 88 -3.94 11.72 -3.35
N LEU A 89 -2.84 10.95 -3.43
CA LEU A 89 -1.95 10.76 -2.29
C LEU A 89 -1.33 12.06 -1.77
N ARG A 90 -1.01 13.00 -2.66
CA ARG A 90 -0.54 14.34 -2.24
C ARG A 90 -1.62 15.17 -1.56
N ALA A 91 -2.84 15.15 -2.10
CA ALA A 91 -4.00 15.85 -1.53
C ALA A 91 -4.42 15.23 -0.18
N ALA A 92 -4.25 13.93 0.01
CA ALA A 92 -4.55 13.19 1.22
C ALA A 92 -3.81 13.72 2.47
N ARG A 93 -2.70 14.45 2.29
CA ARG A 93 -1.95 15.06 3.41
C ARG A 93 -2.82 15.90 4.34
N ALA A 94 -3.79 16.63 3.81
CA ALA A 94 -4.67 17.49 4.62
C ALA A 94 -5.69 16.68 5.43
N ALA A 95 -6.10 15.52 4.91
CA ALA A 95 -7.19 14.72 5.46
C ALA A 95 -6.75 13.64 6.47
N TYR A 96 -5.51 13.15 6.37
CA TYR A 96 -5.04 12.02 7.19
C TYR A 96 -3.90 12.41 8.12
N GLY A 97 -3.90 11.85 9.34
CA GLY A 97 -2.84 12.01 10.33
C GLY A 97 -1.79 10.90 10.28
N LEU A 98 -2.15 9.74 9.73
CA LEU A 98 -1.31 8.55 9.66
C LEU A 98 -1.61 7.79 8.36
N VAL A 99 -0.58 7.14 7.82
CA VAL A 99 -0.70 6.22 6.68
C VAL A 99 -0.18 4.85 7.07
N VAL A 100 -0.88 3.80 6.67
CA VAL A 100 -0.47 2.41 6.84
C VAL A 100 -0.39 1.76 5.46
N ALA A 101 0.81 1.44 5.00
CA ALA A 101 1.02 0.68 3.76
C ALA A 101 1.09 -0.81 4.10
N VAL A 102 0.22 -1.61 3.49
CA VAL A 102 0.18 -3.07 3.69
C VAL A 102 0.50 -3.76 2.38
N GLY A 103 1.51 -4.62 2.38
CA GLY A 103 1.89 -5.42 1.22
C GLY A 103 3.36 -5.32 0.85
N ASP A 104 3.64 -4.72 -0.28
CA ASP A 104 4.96 -4.64 -0.89
C ASP A 104 5.63 -3.25 -0.76
N THR A 105 6.87 -3.17 -1.21
CA THR A 105 7.65 -1.92 -1.21
C THR A 105 7.12 -0.87 -2.19
N TYR A 106 6.40 -1.26 -3.23
CA TYR A 106 5.78 -0.31 -4.15
C TYR A 106 4.66 0.48 -3.46
N GLY A 107 3.76 -0.21 -2.74
CA GLY A 107 2.75 0.42 -1.92
C GLY A 107 3.36 1.35 -0.86
N CYS A 108 4.45 0.93 -0.22
CA CYS A 108 5.21 1.75 0.72
C CYS A 108 5.77 3.03 0.04
N ALA A 109 6.40 2.90 -1.14
CA ALA A 109 6.98 4.02 -1.89
C ALA A 109 5.93 5.07 -2.28
N LEU A 110 4.76 4.63 -2.75
CA LEU A 110 3.66 5.54 -3.10
C LEU A 110 3.07 6.21 -1.86
N SER A 111 2.87 5.46 -0.78
CA SER A 111 2.33 5.97 0.49
C SER A 111 3.13 7.13 1.07
N ARG A 112 4.44 7.18 0.84
CA ARG A 112 5.31 8.31 1.23
C ARG A 112 4.86 9.65 0.63
N ARG A 113 4.17 9.63 -0.51
CA ARG A 113 3.69 10.84 -1.18
C ARG A 113 2.65 11.61 -0.40
N VAL A 114 2.00 10.97 0.58
CA VAL A 114 1.09 11.64 1.52
C VAL A 114 1.84 12.62 2.42
N GLY A 115 3.13 12.36 2.73
CA GLY A 115 3.94 13.24 3.59
C GLY A 115 3.45 13.26 5.04
N ARG A 116 2.94 12.14 5.54
CA ARG A 116 2.50 11.89 6.92
C ARG A 116 3.31 10.74 7.52
N PRO A 117 3.31 10.58 8.85
CA PRO A 117 3.89 9.40 9.48
C PRO A 117 3.39 8.13 8.80
N LEU A 118 4.32 7.24 8.45
CA LEU A 118 4.04 6.01 7.70
C LEU A 118 4.37 4.79 8.56
N ILE A 119 3.45 3.83 8.60
CA ILE A 119 3.69 2.48 9.10
C ILE A 119 3.71 1.55 7.89
N PHE A 120 4.71 0.68 7.81
CA PHE A 120 4.79 -0.35 6.78
C PHE A 120 4.52 -1.73 7.37
N VAL A 121 3.61 -2.48 6.77
CA VAL A 121 3.29 -3.87 7.08
C VAL A 121 3.66 -4.73 5.86
N GLY A 122 4.87 -5.28 5.87
CA GLY A 122 5.42 -6.07 4.77
C GLY A 122 4.90 -7.50 4.81
N THR A 123 4.05 -7.85 3.86
CA THR A 123 3.45 -9.20 3.74
C THR A 123 4.02 -10.00 2.59
N ALA A 124 4.63 -9.34 1.60
CA ALA A 124 5.05 -9.96 0.35
C ALA A 124 6.39 -10.69 0.42
N LYS A 125 7.29 -10.27 1.32
CA LYS A 125 8.68 -10.76 1.36
C LYS A 125 9.09 -11.33 2.71
N SER A 126 10.04 -12.27 2.65
CA SER A 126 10.70 -12.89 3.79
C SER A 126 12.11 -13.30 3.39
N VAL A 127 13.04 -13.36 4.34
CA VAL A 127 14.42 -13.86 4.09
C VAL A 127 14.45 -15.29 3.54
N TYR A 128 13.42 -16.07 3.80
CA TYR A 128 13.32 -17.45 3.35
C TYR A 128 12.88 -17.61 1.89
N VAL A 129 12.19 -16.60 1.35
CA VAL A 129 11.60 -16.67 0.00
C VAL A 129 12.23 -15.63 -0.92
N ALA A 130 12.22 -14.37 -0.51
CA ALA A 130 12.75 -13.25 -1.27
C ALA A 130 13.15 -12.12 -0.30
N PRO A 131 14.40 -12.02 0.13
CA PRO A 131 14.87 -10.98 1.03
C PRO A 131 14.73 -9.57 0.41
N TYR A 132 14.64 -8.56 1.26
CA TYR A 132 14.60 -7.17 0.82
C TYR A 132 15.95 -6.73 0.26
N GLY A 133 15.98 -6.28 -0.99
CA GLY A 133 17.17 -5.71 -1.62
C GLY A 133 17.52 -4.31 -1.08
N ALA A 134 18.70 -3.80 -1.42
CA ALA A 134 19.20 -2.52 -0.88
C ALA A 134 18.25 -1.33 -1.19
N LEU A 135 17.70 -1.26 -2.39
CA LEU A 135 16.73 -0.21 -2.76
C LEU A 135 15.45 -0.33 -1.94
N GLU A 136 14.94 -1.54 -1.76
CA GLU A 136 13.73 -1.80 -0.98
C GLU A 136 13.93 -1.44 0.49
N ARG A 137 15.07 -1.82 1.09
CA ARG A 137 15.45 -1.43 2.44
C ARG A 137 15.45 0.10 2.60
N ARG A 138 16.01 0.83 1.62
CA ARG A 138 16.00 2.30 1.61
C ARG A 138 14.59 2.90 1.53
N ILE A 139 13.69 2.27 0.79
CA ILE A 139 12.29 2.70 0.70
C ILE A 139 11.59 2.51 2.04
N ILE A 140 11.63 1.28 2.60
CA ILE A 140 10.92 0.95 3.84
C ILE A 140 11.53 1.63 5.08
N ALA A 141 12.82 1.96 5.07
CA ALA A 141 13.48 2.71 6.15
C ALA A 141 12.87 4.10 6.38
N SER A 142 12.12 4.63 5.44
CA SER A 142 11.36 5.88 5.62
C SER A 142 10.11 5.73 6.49
N ALA A 143 9.67 4.51 6.75
CA ALA A 143 8.54 4.25 7.64
C ALA A 143 8.94 4.43 9.11
N ARG A 144 8.04 5.02 9.90
CA ARG A 144 8.25 5.21 11.34
C ARG A 144 8.24 3.88 12.12
N ARG A 145 7.50 2.89 11.61
CA ARG A 145 7.44 1.52 12.11
C ARG A 145 7.34 0.55 10.94
N ILE A 146 8.02 -0.57 11.08
CA ILE A 146 8.04 -1.64 10.09
C ILE A 146 7.62 -2.92 10.80
N PHE A 147 6.58 -3.56 10.28
CA PHE A 147 6.15 -4.89 10.66
C PHE A 147 6.39 -5.83 9.49
N VAL A 148 6.93 -6.99 9.73
CA VAL A 148 7.17 -8.02 8.72
C VAL A 148 6.64 -9.36 9.21
N ARG A 149 6.50 -10.31 8.30
CA ARG A 149 5.79 -11.57 8.55
C ARG A 149 6.52 -12.56 9.46
N ASP A 150 7.82 -12.39 9.70
CA ASP A 150 8.62 -13.30 10.54
C ASP A 150 9.79 -12.58 11.22
N GLU A 151 10.26 -13.16 12.32
CA GLU A 151 11.32 -12.59 13.14
C GLU A 151 12.67 -12.58 12.42
N ALA A 152 12.98 -13.60 11.61
CA ALA A 152 14.23 -13.64 10.87
C ALA A 152 14.34 -12.48 9.89
N THR A 153 13.24 -12.12 9.21
CA THR A 153 13.16 -10.95 8.35
C THR A 153 13.29 -9.65 9.16
N ALA A 154 12.71 -9.58 10.35
CA ALA A 154 12.85 -8.41 11.20
C ALA A 154 14.29 -8.21 11.67
N VAL A 155 15.00 -9.29 12.01
CA VAL A 155 16.43 -9.27 12.38
C VAL A 155 17.29 -8.84 11.21
N ASP A 156 17.03 -9.39 10.01
CA ASP A 156 17.75 -9.05 8.78
C ASP A 156 17.62 -7.56 8.42
N LEU A 157 16.46 -6.97 8.62
CA LEU A 157 16.20 -5.54 8.34
C LEU A 157 16.83 -4.58 9.35
N ARG A 158 17.25 -5.06 10.55
CA ARG A 158 17.93 -4.24 11.56
C ARG A 158 19.43 -4.15 11.33
N ARG A 159 20.01 -4.99 10.46
CA ARG A 159 21.42 -4.98 10.05
C ARG A 159 21.67 -3.94 8.94
#